data_5eb9ebc591f5bbecbe018f5b2860bb8c
#
_entry.id   5eb9ebc591f5bbecbe018f5b2860bb8c
#
_cell.length_a   1.000
_cell.length_b   1.000
_cell.length_c   1.000
_cell.angle_alpha   90.00
_cell.angle_beta   90.00
_cell.angle_gamma   90.00
#
_symmetry.space_group_name_H-M   'P 1'
#
loop_
_entity.id
_entity.type
_entity.pdbx_description
1 polymer ?
#
loop_
_entity_poly.entity_id
_entity_poly.type
_entity_poly.pdbx_seq_one_letter_code
_entity_poly.pdbx_strand_id
1 'polypeptide(L)'
;MSLAIVHSRAQVGVDAPSVTVEAHLANGLPSLALVGLPETAVKESKDRVRSAILNCALDFPPRRITLNLAPADLPKDGGRFDLAIALGILAASGQLPAESLTHLECLGELALSGEIRPVQGAVSYTHLRAHETRGN
;
A
#
# COMPACT_ATOMS: atom_id res chain seq x y z
N MET A 1 15.02 3.18 13.21
CA MET A 1 14.77 2.24 12.11
C MET A 1 13.48 1.49 12.37
N SER A 2 12.57 1.48 11.42
CA SER A 2 11.26 0.85 11.60
C SER A 2 10.86 0.10 10.35
N LEU A 3 10.17 -1.01 10.55
CA LEU A 3 9.70 -1.86 9.46
C LEU A 3 8.23 -2.21 9.70
N ALA A 4 7.43 -2.14 8.66
CA ALA A 4 6.04 -2.58 8.71
C ALA A 4 5.71 -3.35 7.43
N ILE A 5 4.79 -4.28 7.54
CA ILE A 5 4.37 -5.13 6.42
C ILE A 5 2.87 -4.99 6.23
N VAL A 6 2.46 -4.75 4.99
CA VAL A 6 1.06 -4.67 4.60
C VAL A 6 0.82 -5.66 3.48
N HIS A 7 -0.29 -6.36 3.55
CA HIS A 7 -0.67 -7.34 2.53
C HIS A 7 -1.61 -6.74 1.51
N SER A 8 -1.40 -7.10 0.25
CA SER A 8 -2.23 -6.64 -0.85
C SER A 8 -2.35 -7.75 -1.89
N ARG A 9 -2.95 -7.44 -3.03
CA ARG A 9 -3.07 -8.39 -4.13
C ARG A 9 -2.92 -7.69 -5.47
N ALA A 10 -2.25 -8.37 -6.39
CA ALA A 10 -2.22 -7.97 -7.77
C ALA A 10 -3.41 -8.60 -8.49
N GLN A 11 -3.60 -8.26 -9.76
CA GLN A 11 -4.57 -8.92 -10.61
C GLN A 11 -3.86 -9.36 -11.87
N VAL A 12 -3.91 -10.67 -12.15
CA VAL A 12 -3.31 -11.27 -13.34
C VAL A 12 -4.37 -12.14 -13.98
N GLY A 13 -5.05 -11.60 -15.00
CA GLY A 13 -6.21 -12.26 -15.59
C GLY A 13 -7.32 -12.39 -14.55
N VAL A 14 -7.71 -13.63 -14.25
CA VAL A 14 -8.74 -13.91 -13.23
C VAL A 14 -8.13 -14.18 -11.86
N ASP A 15 -6.81 -14.23 -11.76
CA ASP A 15 -6.12 -14.53 -10.52
C ASP A 15 -5.80 -13.25 -9.74
N ALA A 16 -5.71 -13.41 -8.43
CA ALA A 16 -5.36 -12.31 -7.53
C ALA A 16 -4.22 -12.74 -6.60
N PRO A 17 -3.00 -12.87 -7.15
CA PRO A 17 -1.86 -13.33 -6.36
C PRO A 17 -1.47 -12.33 -5.27
N SER A 18 -1.00 -12.85 -4.16
CA SER A 18 -0.60 -12.04 -3.00
C SER A 18 0.59 -11.16 -3.31
N VAL A 19 0.56 -9.95 -2.78
CA VAL A 19 1.67 -9.00 -2.83
C VAL A 19 1.94 -8.55 -1.39
N THR A 20 3.19 -8.57 -1.00
CA THR A 20 3.61 -8.07 0.30
C THR A 20 4.28 -6.71 0.11
N VAL A 21 3.82 -5.72 0.85
CA VAL A 21 4.38 -4.36 0.82
C VAL A 21 5.17 -4.17 2.11
N GLU A 22 6.47 -4.05 1.99
CA GLU A 22 7.38 -3.86 3.12
C GLU A 22 7.79 -2.39 3.16
N ALA A 23 7.50 -1.72 4.28
CA ALA A 23 7.83 -0.31 4.46
C ALA A 23 8.96 -0.19 5.49
N HIS A 24 10.04 0.45 5.11
CA HIS A 24 11.20 0.64 5.95
C HIS A 24 11.55 2.12 6.08
N LEU A 25 11.64 2.59 7.31
CA LEU A 25 12.05 3.96 7.60
C LEU A 25 13.43 3.94 8.26
N ALA A 26 14.33 4.74 7.72
CA ALA A 26 15.69 4.87 8.24
C ALA A 26 16.06 6.34 8.37
N ASN A 27 17.10 6.62 9.12
CA ASN A 27 17.64 7.96 9.22
C ASN A 27 18.40 8.30 7.94
N GLY A 28 18.42 9.56 7.59
CA GLY A 28 19.09 10.03 6.39
C GLY A 28 18.33 11.17 5.76
N LEU A 29 18.74 11.57 4.58
CA LEU A 29 18.03 12.60 3.83
C LEU A 29 16.64 12.11 3.50
N PRO A 30 15.60 12.94 3.69
CA PRO A 30 14.25 12.56 3.36
C PRO A 30 14.13 12.13 1.91
N SER A 31 13.55 10.95 1.70
CA SER A 31 13.35 10.39 0.37
C SER A 31 12.26 9.34 0.41
N LEU A 32 11.71 9.03 -0.75
CA LEU A 32 10.72 7.98 -0.89
C LEU A 32 11.09 7.15 -2.11
N ALA A 33 11.39 5.88 -1.90
CA ALA A 33 11.71 4.94 -2.96
C ALA A 33 10.69 3.81 -2.96
N LEU A 34 10.16 3.49 -4.13
CA LEU A 34 9.25 2.36 -4.34
C LEU A 34 9.93 1.35 -5.24
N VAL A 35 10.12 0.14 -4.73
CA VAL A 35 10.77 -0.96 -5.44
C VAL A 35 9.73 -2.00 -5.77
N GLY A 36 9.79 -2.56 -6.96
CA GLY A 36 8.86 -3.61 -7.39
C GLY A 36 7.71 -3.12 -8.24
N LEU A 37 7.68 -1.84 -8.59
CA LEU A 37 6.70 -1.26 -9.50
C LEU A 37 7.37 -0.73 -10.77
N PRO A 38 6.65 -0.68 -11.89
CA PRO A 38 7.16 0.01 -13.08
C PRO A 38 7.42 1.49 -12.78
N GLU A 39 8.39 2.06 -13.47
CA GLU A 39 8.85 3.42 -13.20
C GLU A 39 7.74 4.47 -13.29
N THR A 40 6.86 4.35 -14.28
CA THR A 40 5.74 5.27 -14.44
C THR A 40 4.77 5.18 -13.26
N ALA A 41 4.51 3.97 -12.77
CA ALA A 41 3.65 3.77 -11.61
C ALA A 41 4.28 4.33 -10.34
N VAL A 42 5.60 4.23 -10.21
CA VAL A 42 6.33 4.76 -9.05
C VAL A 42 6.08 6.26 -8.90
N LYS A 43 6.28 7.01 -9.97
CA LYS A 43 6.15 8.47 -9.92
C LYS A 43 4.73 8.89 -9.54
N GLU A 44 3.74 8.29 -10.17
CA GLU A 44 2.34 8.61 -9.91
C GLU A 44 1.94 8.25 -8.48
N SER A 45 2.32 7.07 -8.04
CA SER A 45 1.98 6.59 -6.71
C SER A 45 2.60 7.46 -5.61
N LYS A 46 3.84 7.89 -5.79
CA LYS A 46 4.50 8.79 -4.83
C LYS A 46 3.68 10.06 -4.64
N ASP A 47 3.24 10.67 -5.72
CA ASP A 47 2.47 11.91 -5.65
C ASP A 47 1.13 11.71 -4.96
N ARG A 48 0.40 10.65 -5.32
CA ARG A 48 -0.90 10.38 -4.71
C ARG A 48 -0.77 10.06 -3.22
N VAL A 49 0.17 9.20 -2.86
CA VAL A 49 0.36 8.78 -1.47
C VAL A 49 0.76 9.95 -0.58
N ARG A 50 1.74 10.75 -1.02
CA ARG A 50 2.19 11.91 -0.25
C ARG A 50 1.05 12.90 -0.02
N SER A 51 0.35 13.26 -1.09
CA SER A 51 -0.76 14.21 -0.99
C SER A 51 -1.89 13.69 -0.12
N ALA A 52 -2.23 12.41 -0.27
CA ALA A 52 -3.30 11.80 0.51
C ALA A 52 -2.99 11.82 2.01
N ILE A 53 -1.78 11.46 2.40
CA ILE A 53 -1.38 11.46 3.80
C ILE A 53 -1.47 12.88 4.37
N LEU A 54 -0.93 13.86 3.67
CA LEU A 54 -0.96 15.24 4.15
C LEU A 54 -2.38 15.80 4.20
N ASN A 55 -3.21 15.49 3.23
CA ASN A 55 -4.59 15.99 3.19
C ASN A 55 -5.50 15.30 4.21
N CYS A 56 -5.08 14.18 4.76
CA CYS A 56 -5.78 13.53 5.88
C CYS A 56 -5.29 14.03 7.24
N ALA A 57 -4.51 15.10 7.26
CA ALA A 57 -3.94 15.69 8.48
C ALA A 57 -3.02 14.70 9.23
N LEU A 58 -2.37 13.82 8.48
CA LEU A 58 -1.38 12.89 9.01
C LEU A 58 0.01 13.38 8.61
N ASP A 59 1.03 12.88 9.30
CA ASP A 59 2.40 13.31 9.03
C ASP A 59 3.05 12.43 7.97
N PHE A 60 3.67 13.08 6.98
CA PHE A 60 4.53 12.37 6.06
C PHE A 60 5.93 12.40 6.65
N PRO A 61 6.50 11.23 7.04
CA PRO A 61 7.73 11.21 7.82
C PRO A 61 8.91 11.84 7.07
N PRO A 62 9.66 12.76 7.70
CA PRO A 62 10.87 13.35 7.07
C PRO A 62 12.05 12.38 7.24
N ARG A 63 11.91 11.19 6.71
CA ARG A 63 12.86 10.10 6.86
C ARG A 63 13.17 9.50 5.50
N ARG A 64 14.16 8.63 5.47
CA ARG A 64 14.45 7.84 4.28
C ARG A 64 13.50 6.65 4.26
N ILE A 65 12.54 6.69 3.34
CA ILE A 65 11.47 5.70 3.25
C ILE A 65 11.72 4.81 2.04
N THR A 66 11.72 3.51 2.26
CA THR A 66 11.83 2.52 1.19
C THR A 66 10.66 1.56 1.30
N LEU A 67 9.91 1.41 0.21
CA LEU A 67 8.85 0.40 0.14
C LEU A 67 9.19 -0.61 -0.94
N ASN A 68 9.10 -1.87 -0.58
CA ASN A 68 9.37 -2.98 -1.49
C ASN A 68 8.08 -3.78 -1.69
N LEU A 69 7.64 -3.90 -2.93
CA LEU A 69 6.45 -4.67 -3.29
C LEU A 69 6.91 -6.01 -3.88
N ALA A 70 6.70 -7.06 -3.13
CA ALA A 70 7.18 -8.40 -3.48
C ALA A 70 6.02 -9.32 -3.86
N PRO A 71 6.21 -10.24 -4.79
CA PRO A 71 7.46 -10.54 -5.50
C PRO A 71 7.72 -9.58 -6.66
N ALA A 72 9.00 -9.42 -7.00
CA ALA A 72 9.42 -8.45 -8.01
C ALA A 72 8.99 -8.84 -9.42
N ASP A 73 8.90 -10.13 -9.70
CA ASP A 73 8.59 -10.64 -11.02
C ASP A 73 7.10 -10.68 -11.35
N LEU A 74 6.25 -10.35 -10.38
CA LEU A 74 4.81 -10.33 -10.57
C LEU A 74 4.40 -9.00 -11.21
N PRO A 75 3.60 -9.01 -12.30
CA PRO A 75 3.13 -7.75 -12.88
C PRO A 75 2.31 -6.95 -11.88
N LYS A 76 2.65 -5.69 -11.73
CA LYS A 76 1.96 -4.77 -10.84
C LYS A 76 1.78 -3.46 -11.58
N ASP A 77 0.55 -3.05 -11.77
CA ASP A 77 0.25 -1.82 -12.51
C ASP A 77 -0.88 -1.04 -11.86
N GLY A 78 -1.08 0.16 -12.36
CA GLY A 78 -2.11 1.05 -11.86
C GLY A 78 -1.85 1.53 -10.44
N GLY A 79 -2.86 2.11 -9.84
CA GLY A 79 -2.77 2.70 -8.51
C GLY A 79 -3.26 1.79 -7.39
N ARG A 80 -3.52 0.52 -7.67
CA ARG A 80 -4.15 -0.37 -6.71
C ARG A 80 -3.38 -0.59 -5.42
N PHE A 81 -2.08 -0.31 -5.41
CA PHE A 81 -1.24 -0.48 -4.23
C PHE A 81 -1.09 0.79 -3.41
N ASP A 82 -1.67 1.91 -3.84
CA ASP A 82 -1.53 3.19 -3.15
C ASP A 82 -1.91 3.09 -1.67
N LEU A 83 -3.06 2.47 -1.39
CA LEU A 83 -3.53 2.35 -0.01
C LEU A 83 -2.55 1.55 0.85
N ALA A 84 -2.07 0.41 0.34
CA ALA A 84 -1.12 -0.42 1.07
C ALA A 84 0.19 0.32 1.32
N ILE A 85 0.65 1.10 0.34
CA ILE A 85 1.86 1.91 0.47
C ILE A 85 1.68 2.96 1.57
N ALA A 86 0.57 3.68 1.54
CA ALA A 86 0.29 4.72 2.55
C ALA A 86 0.20 4.11 3.95
N LEU A 87 -0.53 3.00 4.09
CA LEU A 87 -0.67 2.33 5.38
C LEU A 87 0.67 1.80 5.89
N GLY A 88 1.52 1.32 4.99
CA GLY A 88 2.87 0.88 5.34
C GLY A 88 3.70 2.02 5.92
N ILE A 89 3.65 3.19 5.30
CA ILE A 89 4.36 4.38 5.79
C ILE A 89 3.83 4.78 7.17
N LEU A 90 2.52 4.81 7.34
CA LEU A 90 1.91 5.20 8.61
C LEU A 90 2.22 4.21 9.72
N ALA A 91 2.19 2.92 9.42
CA ALA A 91 2.51 1.89 10.40
C ALA A 91 4.00 1.91 10.78
N ALA A 92 4.89 2.06 9.80
CA ALA A 92 6.32 2.11 10.07
C ALA A 92 6.71 3.35 10.85
N SER A 93 5.96 4.44 10.72
CA SER A 93 6.21 5.69 11.47
C SER A 93 5.50 5.75 12.82
N GLY A 94 4.74 4.72 13.17
CA GLY A 94 4.06 4.67 14.46
C GLY A 94 2.74 5.42 14.52
N GLN A 95 2.24 5.94 13.40
CA GLN A 95 0.97 6.66 13.38
C GLN A 95 -0.22 5.71 13.35
N LEU A 96 0.03 4.44 13.15
CA LEU A 96 -0.98 3.41 13.01
C LEU A 96 -0.38 2.12 13.57
N PRO A 97 -1.13 1.34 14.39
CA PRO A 97 -0.59 0.08 14.92
C PRO A 97 -0.35 -0.94 13.81
N ALA A 98 0.89 -1.41 13.69
CA ALA A 98 1.25 -2.37 12.64
C ALA A 98 0.49 -3.69 12.79
N GLU A 99 0.20 -4.11 14.02
CA GLU A 99 -0.54 -5.35 14.29
C GLU A 99 -1.93 -5.33 13.68
N SER A 100 -2.53 -4.16 13.54
CA SER A 100 -3.87 -4.02 12.95
C SER A 100 -3.91 -4.43 11.49
N LEU A 101 -2.77 -4.45 10.83
CA LEU A 101 -2.67 -4.74 9.39
C LEU A 101 -2.36 -6.20 9.08
N THR A 102 -1.98 -6.99 10.07
CA THR A 102 -1.52 -8.37 9.84
C THR A 102 -2.60 -9.29 9.28
N HIS A 103 -3.85 -9.01 9.59
CA HIS A 103 -4.98 -9.83 9.13
C HIS A 103 -5.80 -9.16 8.03
N LEU A 104 -5.31 -8.06 7.50
CA LEU A 104 -6.01 -7.31 6.46
C LEU A 104 -5.27 -7.39 5.14
N GLU A 105 -6.03 -7.32 4.06
CA GLU A 105 -5.49 -7.12 2.74
C GLU A 105 -6.02 -5.81 2.23
N CYS A 106 -5.14 -4.92 1.80
CA CYS A 106 -5.48 -3.53 1.51
C CYS A 106 -5.31 -3.26 0.03
N LEU A 107 -6.40 -2.86 -0.61
CA LEU A 107 -6.44 -2.55 -2.03
C LEU A 107 -7.16 -1.23 -2.23
N GLY A 108 -6.59 -0.35 -3.02
CA GLY A 108 -7.26 0.90 -3.36
C GLY A 108 -6.31 1.90 -3.96
N GLU A 109 -6.82 2.68 -4.90
CA GLU A 109 -6.11 3.82 -5.43
C GLU A 109 -6.49 5.04 -4.59
N LEU A 110 -5.54 5.90 -4.28
CA LEU A 110 -5.81 7.09 -3.48
C LEU A 110 -6.01 8.31 -4.38
N ALA A 111 -7.04 9.09 -4.08
CA ALA A 111 -7.15 10.43 -4.60
C ALA A 111 -6.20 11.33 -3.79
N LEU A 112 -5.86 12.48 -4.31
CA LEU A 112 -4.98 13.41 -3.60
C LEU A 112 -5.58 13.87 -2.27
N SER A 113 -6.90 13.84 -2.15
CA SER A 113 -7.62 14.18 -0.92
C SER A 113 -7.51 13.10 0.16
N GLY A 114 -7.07 11.91 -0.20
CA GLY A 114 -7.07 10.75 0.70
C GLY A 114 -8.26 9.83 0.51
N GLU A 115 -9.20 10.18 -0.37
CA GLU A 115 -10.31 9.29 -0.69
C GLU A 115 -9.79 8.01 -1.35
N ILE A 116 -10.39 6.88 -0.99
CA ILE A 116 -10.01 5.58 -1.56
C ILE A 116 -10.92 5.28 -2.74
N ARG A 117 -10.33 5.02 -3.89
CA ARG A 117 -11.06 4.66 -5.10
C ARG A 117 -11.02 3.16 -5.30
N PRO A 118 -12.13 2.54 -5.74
CA PRO A 118 -12.15 1.11 -6.02
C PRO A 118 -11.22 0.78 -7.18
N VAL A 119 -10.69 -0.44 -7.16
CA VAL A 119 -9.81 -0.94 -8.22
C VAL A 119 -10.41 -2.20 -8.81
N GLN A 120 -10.01 -2.51 -10.05
CA GLN A 120 -10.53 -3.67 -10.76
C GLN A 120 -10.20 -4.95 -10.00
N GLY A 121 -11.17 -5.83 -9.86
CA GLY A 121 -11.00 -7.10 -9.16
C GLY A 121 -11.20 -7.04 -7.66
N ALA A 122 -11.16 -5.85 -7.05
CA ALA A 122 -11.28 -5.70 -5.61
C ALA A 122 -12.66 -6.14 -5.09
N VAL A 123 -13.70 -5.86 -5.85
CA VAL A 123 -15.06 -6.19 -5.43
C VAL A 123 -15.23 -7.69 -5.25
N SER A 124 -14.80 -8.49 -6.23
CA SER A 124 -14.91 -9.96 -6.14
C SER A 124 -14.12 -10.49 -4.96
N TYR A 125 -12.90 -10.00 -4.78
CA TYR A 125 -12.04 -10.43 -3.68
C TYR A 125 -12.65 -10.04 -2.33
N THR A 126 -13.09 -8.80 -2.21
CA THR A 126 -13.69 -8.30 -0.97
C THR A 126 -14.95 -9.09 -0.63
N HIS A 127 -15.74 -9.45 -1.63
CA HIS A 127 -16.95 -10.23 -1.44
C HIS A 127 -16.63 -11.61 -0.85
N LEU A 128 -15.62 -12.29 -1.39
CA LEU A 128 -15.19 -13.59 -0.89
C LEU A 128 -14.73 -13.50 0.57
N ARG A 129 -13.95 -12.49 0.90
CA ARG A 129 -13.48 -12.29 2.27
C ARG A 129 -14.64 -12.04 3.23
N ALA A 130 -15.59 -11.22 2.84
CA ALA A 130 -16.76 -10.94 3.66
C ALA A 130 -17.57 -12.21 3.90
N HIS A 131 -17.71 -13.05 2.88
CA HIS A 131 -18.41 -14.32 2.99
C HIS A 131 -17.71 -15.29 3.95
N GLU A 132 -16.40 -15.42 3.83
CA GLU A 132 -15.60 -16.24 4.73
C GLU A 132 -15.73 -15.80 6.18
N THR A 133 -15.68 -14.50 6.40
CA THR A 133 -15.81 -13.93 7.75
C THR A 133 -17.16 -14.26 8.35
N ARG A 134 -18.22 -14.24 7.56
CA ARG A 134 -19.56 -14.59 8.03
C ARG A 134 -19.69 -16.05 8.40
N GLY A 135 -18.89 -16.89 7.77
CA GLY A 135 -18.91 -18.32 8.03
C GLY A 135 -18.32 -18.69 9.40
N ASN A 136 -17.70 -17.74 10.04
CA ASN A 136 -17.10 -17.95 11.36
C ASN A 136 -18.12 -17.66 12.50
#